data_1ca1c7eadddc73a83cdddc583769c379
#
_entry.id   1ca1c7eadddc73a83cdddc583769c379
#
_cell.length_a   1.000
_cell.length_b   1.000
_cell.length_c   1.000
_cell.angle_alpha   90.00
_cell.angle_beta   90.00
_cell.angle_gamma   90.00
#
_symmetry.space_group_name_H-M   'P 1'
#
loop_
_entity.id
_entity.type
_entity.pdbx_description
1 polymer ?
#
loop_
_entity_poly.entity_id
_entity_poly.type
_entity_poly.pdbx_seq_one_letter_code
_entity_poly.pdbx_strand_id
1 'polypeptide(L)'
;MTGMITDRSATTIIAQMLYLDAEDPAAPMTLRIDSPGGVATSTLAIYDAIQHVKAPVCTAVAGVAGGTAILIAVAGASGHRTATARSLYRFVRFRFRYRSEAAGRECDRLVDAFAAAIGRHTQLDRRAVARAMDREERMHALVALRRGFVDHVGGGDLLDGGR
;
A
#
# COMPACT_ATOMS: atom_id res chain seq x y z
N MET A 1 7.10 -4.45 -7.02
CA MET A 1 7.42 -4.77 -5.60
C MET A 1 6.89 -6.17 -5.31
N THR A 2 7.78 -7.13 -5.18
CA THR A 2 7.44 -8.54 -4.93
C THR A 2 8.13 -9.02 -3.66
N GLY A 3 7.43 -9.81 -2.82
CA GLY A 3 7.95 -10.31 -1.56
C GLY A 3 7.85 -9.33 -0.40
N MET A 4 8.61 -9.57 0.68
CA MET A 4 8.55 -8.75 1.89
C MET A 4 9.16 -7.36 1.70
N ILE A 5 8.51 -6.37 2.31
CA ILE A 5 9.04 -5.01 2.40
C ILE A 5 10.12 -4.98 3.48
N THR A 6 11.33 -4.63 3.05
CA THR A 6 12.52 -4.48 3.89
C THR A 6 13.12 -3.10 3.69
N ASP A 7 14.05 -2.68 4.54
CA ASP A 7 14.76 -1.40 4.39
C ASP A 7 15.46 -1.32 3.03
N ARG A 8 16.08 -2.43 2.59
CA ARG A 8 16.75 -2.51 1.29
C ARG A 8 15.77 -2.32 0.12
N SER A 9 14.65 -3.06 0.12
CA SER A 9 13.65 -2.93 -0.96
C SER A 9 13.01 -1.54 -0.97
N ALA A 10 12.75 -0.96 0.20
CA ALA A 10 12.22 0.40 0.31
C ALA A 10 13.19 1.44 -0.26
N THR A 11 14.47 1.39 0.13
CA THR A 11 15.49 2.29 -0.41
C THR A 11 15.57 2.19 -1.95
N THR A 12 15.53 0.98 -2.51
CA THR A 12 15.57 0.79 -3.95
C THR A 12 14.35 1.38 -4.64
N ILE A 13 13.14 1.12 -4.11
CA ILE A 13 11.89 1.63 -4.69
C ILE A 13 11.87 3.16 -4.64
N ILE A 14 12.22 3.75 -3.50
CA ILE A 14 12.24 5.21 -3.32
C ILE A 14 13.24 5.85 -4.30
N ALA A 15 14.45 5.29 -4.41
CA ALA A 15 15.46 5.81 -5.33
C ALA A 15 14.98 5.76 -6.79
N GLN A 16 14.32 4.67 -7.20
CA GLN A 16 13.74 4.56 -8.54
C GLN A 16 12.62 5.56 -8.77
N MET A 17 11.75 5.78 -7.79
CA MET A 17 10.66 6.77 -7.90
C MET A 17 11.20 8.19 -8.04
N LEU A 18 12.18 8.57 -7.21
CA LEU A 18 12.80 9.89 -7.28
C LEU A 18 13.56 10.11 -8.58
N TYR A 19 14.23 9.06 -9.10
CA TYR A 19 14.90 9.12 -10.39
C TYR A 19 13.91 9.36 -11.54
N LEU A 20 12.81 8.59 -11.59
CA LEU A 20 11.78 8.73 -12.62
C LEU A 20 11.07 10.09 -12.54
N ASP A 21 10.80 10.58 -11.34
CA ASP A 21 10.20 11.90 -11.12
C ASP A 21 11.12 13.04 -11.59
N ALA A 22 12.42 12.87 -11.42
CA ALA A 22 13.43 13.83 -11.89
C ALA A 22 13.60 13.83 -13.42
N GLU A 23 13.44 12.67 -14.07
CA GLU A 23 13.53 12.52 -15.53
C GLU A 23 12.33 13.14 -16.23
N ASP A 24 11.11 12.83 -15.78
CA ASP A 24 9.87 13.41 -16.30
C ASP A 24 8.75 13.43 -15.23
N PRO A 25 8.54 14.55 -14.58
CA PRO A 25 7.51 14.67 -13.53
C PRO A 25 6.07 14.60 -14.06
N ALA A 26 5.86 14.59 -15.37
CA ALA A 26 4.54 14.44 -15.98
C ALA A 26 4.24 12.99 -16.40
N ALA A 27 5.26 12.15 -16.55
CA ALA A 27 5.10 10.75 -16.96
C ALA A 27 4.60 9.90 -15.79
N PRO A 28 3.46 9.19 -15.91
CA PRO A 28 2.99 8.31 -14.85
C PRO A 28 3.91 7.12 -14.65
N MET A 29 4.18 6.78 -13.39
CA MET A 29 4.92 5.57 -13.04
C MET A 29 4.01 4.52 -12.41
N THR A 30 4.25 3.24 -12.72
CA THR A 30 3.43 2.14 -12.17
C THR A 30 4.20 1.33 -11.15
N LEU A 31 3.68 1.27 -9.92
CA LEU A 31 4.17 0.41 -8.85
C LEU A 31 3.34 -0.87 -8.79
N ARG A 32 3.91 -1.97 -9.29
CA ARG A 32 3.28 -3.31 -9.22
C ARG A 32 3.50 -3.92 -7.85
N ILE A 33 2.45 -4.51 -7.27
CA ILE A 33 2.43 -4.99 -5.88
C ILE A 33 2.00 -6.45 -5.84
N ASP A 34 2.89 -7.29 -5.28
CA ASP A 34 2.62 -8.66 -4.86
C ASP A 34 3.44 -8.91 -3.58
N SER A 35 2.89 -8.50 -2.43
CA SER A 35 3.64 -8.46 -1.17
C SER A 35 2.76 -8.83 0.02
N PRO A 36 3.25 -9.66 0.93
CA PRO A 36 2.59 -9.92 2.21
C PRO A 36 2.69 -8.74 3.21
N GLY A 37 3.42 -7.68 2.87
CA GLY A 37 3.82 -6.58 3.75
C GLY A 37 5.25 -6.73 4.24
N GLY A 38 5.58 -6.08 5.35
CA GLY A 38 6.92 -6.14 5.93
C GLY A 38 7.17 -5.08 6.99
N VAL A 39 8.37 -4.50 6.99
CA VAL A 39 8.79 -3.50 7.97
C VAL A 39 7.91 -2.25 7.86
N ALA A 40 7.27 -1.88 8.98
CA ALA A 40 6.29 -0.80 9.01
C ALA A 40 6.92 0.57 8.67
N THR A 41 8.07 0.90 9.24
CA THR A 41 8.78 2.15 9.00
C THR A 41 9.23 2.28 7.54
N SER A 42 9.75 1.19 6.96
CA SER A 42 10.14 1.15 5.53
C SER A 42 8.93 1.30 4.61
N THR A 43 7.77 0.77 5.01
CA THR A 43 6.52 0.95 4.27
C THR A 43 6.03 2.40 4.31
N LEU A 44 6.11 3.05 5.48
CA LEU A 44 5.79 4.48 5.61
C LEU A 44 6.71 5.34 4.76
N ALA A 45 8.01 5.03 4.71
CA ALA A 45 8.95 5.75 3.86
C ALA A 45 8.59 5.65 2.36
N ILE A 46 8.15 4.46 1.89
CA ILE A 46 7.64 4.31 0.51
C ILE A 46 6.35 5.13 0.33
N TYR A 47 5.44 5.07 1.30
CA TYR A 47 4.20 5.84 1.27
C TYR A 47 4.48 7.34 1.16
N ASP A 48 5.37 7.87 1.97
CA ASP A 48 5.75 9.29 1.96
C ASP A 48 6.39 9.67 0.62
N ALA A 49 7.22 8.80 0.03
CA ALA A 49 7.78 9.01 -1.29
C ALA A 49 6.69 9.07 -2.39
N ILE A 50 5.69 8.18 -2.34
CA ILE A 50 4.52 8.22 -3.25
C ILE A 50 3.79 9.57 -3.15
N GLN A 51 3.65 10.11 -1.94
CA GLN A 51 2.97 11.39 -1.73
C GLN A 51 3.86 12.60 -2.08
N HIS A 52 5.18 12.42 -2.16
CA HIS A 52 6.14 13.50 -2.39
C HIS A 52 6.41 13.76 -3.87
N VAL A 53 6.51 12.71 -4.69
CA VAL A 53 6.81 12.83 -6.12
C VAL A 53 5.69 13.56 -6.86
N LYS A 54 6.04 14.28 -7.92
CA LYS A 54 5.10 15.03 -8.75
C LYS A 54 4.46 14.14 -9.81
N ALA A 55 5.23 13.19 -10.33
CA ALA A 55 4.75 12.21 -11.31
C ALA A 55 3.62 11.37 -10.71
N PRO A 56 2.52 11.16 -11.45
CA PRO A 56 1.40 10.32 -10.97
C PRO A 56 1.86 8.88 -10.71
N VAL A 57 1.71 8.41 -9.47
CA VAL A 57 2.01 7.02 -9.11
C VAL A 57 0.77 6.16 -9.27
N CYS A 58 0.75 5.31 -10.29
CA CYS A 58 -0.26 4.28 -10.47
C CYS A 58 0.09 3.05 -9.62
N THR A 59 -0.86 2.44 -8.95
CA THR A 59 -0.64 1.18 -8.22
C THR A 59 -1.39 0.03 -8.86
N ALA A 60 -0.72 -1.12 -8.98
CA ALA A 60 -1.30 -2.31 -9.60
C ALA A 60 -1.06 -3.54 -8.72
N VAL A 61 -2.11 -4.04 -8.07
CA VAL A 61 -2.04 -5.28 -7.27
C VAL A 61 -2.23 -6.48 -8.16
N ALA A 62 -1.20 -7.33 -8.23
CA ALA A 62 -1.21 -8.57 -9.00
C ALA A 62 -0.74 -9.71 -8.09
N GLY A 63 -1.66 -10.33 -7.39
CA GLY A 63 -1.41 -11.32 -6.34
C GLY A 63 -1.92 -10.84 -5.01
N VAL A 64 -1.05 -10.50 -4.06
CA VAL A 64 -1.43 -10.12 -2.69
C VAL A 64 -0.96 -8.71 -2.34
N ALA A 65 -1.84 -7.94 -1.70
CA ALA A 65 -1.49 -6.79 -0.88
C ALA A 65 -1.80 -7.13 0.58
N GLY A 66 -0.79 -7.57 1.33
CA GLY A 66 -0.94 -8.02 2.71
C GLY A 66 -0.33 -7.06 3.73
N GLY A 67 -0.89 -7.01 4.95
CA GLY A 67 -0.35 -6.24 6.06
C GLY A 67 -0.05 -4.79 5.68
N THR A 68 1.21 -4.38 5.83
CA THR A 68 1.64 -3.01 5.54
C THR A 68 1.57 -2.66 4.05
N ALA A 69 1.65 -3.64 3.13
CA ALA A 69 1.57 -3.38 1.69
C ALA A 69 0.20 -2.84 1.23
N ILE A 70 -0.85 -3.02 2.04
CA ILE A 70 -2.17 -2.41 1.77
C ILE A 70 -2.03 -0.88 1.69
N LEU A 71 -1.24 -0.26 2.56
CA LEU A 71 -1.04 1.19 2.55
C LEU A 71 -0.44 1.65 1.21
N ILE A 72 0.54 0.93 0.69
CA ILE A 72 1.14 1.25 -0.62
C ILE A 72 0.12 1.08 -1.75
N ALA A 73 -0.68 0.00 -1.68
CA ALA A 73 -1.69 -0.28 -2.71
C ALA A 73 -2.75 0.84 -2.83
N VAL A 74 -3.16 1.42 -1.69
CA VAL A 74 -4.17 2.49 -1.68
C VAL A 74 -3.57 3.88 -1.90
N ALA A 75 -2.25 4.05 -1.77
CA ALA A 75 -1.57 5.34 -1.87
C ALA A 75 -1.45 5.89 -3.29
N GLY A 76 -1.72 5.07 -4.30
CA GLY A 76 -1.69 5.49 -5.71
C GLY A 76 -2.65 6.63 -6.01
N ALA A 77 -2.38 7.34 -7.11
CA ALA A 77 -3.21 8.44 -7.59
C ALA A 77 -4.66 7.98 -7.81
N SER A 78 -5.62 8.84 -7.43
CA SER A 78 -7.05 8.55 -7.59
C SER A 78 -7.38 8.30 -9.06
N GLY A 79 -8.16 7.24 -9.33
CA GLY A 79 -8.48 6.78 -10.68
C GLY A 79 -7.41 5.86 -11.30
N HIS A 80 -6.25 5.69 -10.65
CA HIS A 80 -5.12 4.92 -11.18
C HIS A 80 -4.69 3.76 -10.29
N ARG A 81 -5.54 3.34 -9.36
CA ARG A 81 -5.30 2.17 -8.51
C ARG A 81 -6.01 0.97 -9.12
N THR A 82 -5.26 -0.06 -9.49
CA THR A 82 -5.77 -1.22 -10.21
C THR A 82 -5.50 -2.52 -9.46
N ALA A 83 -6.30 -3.54 -9.73
CA ALA A 83 -6.08 -4.89 -9.25
C ALA A 83 -6.49 -5.93 -10.28
N THR A 84 -5.77 -7.04 -10.35
CA THR A 84 -6.24 -8.20 -11.10
C THR A 84 -7.44 -8.85 -10.40
N ALA A 85 -8.32 -9.52 -11.14
CA ALA A 85 -9.56 -10.10 -10.61
C ALA A 85 -9.34 -11.10 -9.46
N ARG A 86 -8.17 -11.76 -9.42
CA ARG A 86 -7.79 -12.73 -8.38
C ARG A 86 -6.98 -12.14 -7.24
N SER A 87 -6.72 -10.84 -7.25
CA SER A 87 -5.96 -10.19 -6.19
C SER A 87 -6.65 -10.27 -4.84
N LEU A 88 -5.83 -10.40 -3.80
CA LEU A 88 -6.26 -10.51 -2.42
C LEU A 88 -5.65 -9.38 -1.58
N TYR A 89 -6.50 -8.67 -0.86
CA TYR A 89 -6.12 -7.73 0.19
C TYR A 89 -6.28 -8.43 1.53
N ARG A 90 -5.20 -8.51 2.32
CA ARG A 90 -5.19 -9.22 3.59
C ARG A 90 -4.72 -8.31 4.71
N PHE A 91 -5.64 -7.84 5.54
CA PHE A 91 -5.29 -7.18 6.79
C PHE A 91 -4.58 -8.16 7.72
N VAL A 92 -3.62 -7.64 8.47
CA VAL A 92 -2.86 -8.38 9.47
C VAL A 92 -2.83 -7.55 10.73
N ARG A 93 -3.08 -8.18 11.86
CA ARG A 93 -2.89 -7.54 13.15
C ARG A 93 -1.40 -7.32 13.38
N PHE A 94 -1.00 -6.08 13.61
CA PHE A 94 0.37 -5.80 14.01
C PHE A 94 0.63 -6.41 15.38
N ARG A 95 1.56 -7.36 15.45
CA ARG A 95 1.98 -8.00 16.69
C ARG A 95 3.41 -7.56 16.98
N PHE A 96 3.54 -6.65 17.92
CA PHE A 96 4.84 -6.22 18.39
C PHE A 96 5.16 -6.93 19.71
N ARG A 97 6.39 -7.44 19.82
CA ARG A 97 6.95 -7.84 21.10
C ARG A 97 7.73 -6.66 21.64
N TYR A 98 7.19 -5.93 22.58
CA TYR A 98 7.90 -4.83 23.20
C TYR A 98 8.46 -5.21 24.58
N ARG A 99 9.60 -4.59 24.94
CA ARG A 99 10.26 -4.78 26.22
C ARG A 99 9.95 -3.67 27.23
N SER A 100 9.17 -2.66 26.84
CA SER A 100 8.80 -1.54 27.69
C SER A 100 7.45 -0.94 27.27
N GLU A 101 6.76 -0.26 28.19
CA GLU A 101 5.53 0.46 27.89
C GLU A 101 5.74 1.58 26.86
N ALA A 102 6.90 2.23 26.85
CA ALA A 102 7.21 3.27 25.89
C ALA A 102 7.22 2.70 24.44
N ALA A 103 7.84 1.53 24.25
CA ALA A 103 7.82 0.83 22.98
C ALA A 103 6.40 0.37 22.60
N GLY A 104 5.57 0.00 23.56
CA GLY A 104 4.14 -0.31 23.33
C GLY A 104 3.39 0.89 22.78
N ARG A 105 3.53 2.06 23.41
CA ARG A 105 2.89 3.31 22.93
C ARG A 105 3.35 3.72 21.54
N GLU A 106 4.61 3.49 21.18
CA GLU A 106 5.12 3.77 19.84
C GLU A 106 4.50 2.83 18.81
N CYS A 107 4.33 1.55 19.14
CA CYS A 107 3.65 0.61 18.28
C CYS A 107 2.17 0.98 18.04
N ASP A 108 1.46 1.42 19.09
CA ASP A 108 0.08 1.89 18.98
C ASP A 108 -0.03 3.11 18.05
N ARG A 109 0.91 4.05 18.16
CA ARG A 109 1.00 5.20 17.25
C ARG A 109 1.22 4.79 15.79
N LEU A 110 2.07 3.79 15.53
CA LEU A 110 2.28 3.26 14.19
C LEU A 110 1.02 2.62 13.62
N VAL A 111 0.32 1.79 14.40
CA VAL A 111 -0.97 1.19 13.99
C VAL A 111 -1.99 2.28 13.66
N ASP A 112 -2.09 3.29 14.51
CA ASP A 112 -2.98 4.43 14.31
C ASP A 112 -2.61 5.22 13.04
N ALA A 113 -1.33 5.45 12.78
CA ALA A 113 -0.85 6.13 11.58
C ALA A 113 -1.21 5.36 10.32
N PHE A 114 -1.02 4.03 10.32
CA PHE A 114 -1.43 3.16 9.21
C PHE A 114 -2.94 3.20 8.98
N ALA A 115 -3.73 3.07 10.05
CA ALA A 115 -5.18 3.09 9.93
C ALA A 115 -5.70 4.44 9.41
N ALA A 116 -5.12 5.54 9.89
CA ALA A 116 -5.45 6.88 9.42
C ALA A 116 -5.05 7.11 7.96
N ALA A 117 -3.86 6.64 7.57
CA ALA A 117 -3.36 6.77 6.20
C ALA A 117 -4.22 5.97 5.21
N ILE A 118 -4.54 4.71 5.52
CA ILE A 118 -5.44 3.88 4.69
C ILE A 118 -6.82 4.55 4.60
N GLY A 119 -7.35 5.06 5.71
CA GLY A 119 -8.65 5.73 5.74
C GLY A 119 -8.73 6.98 4.85
N ARG A 120 -7.62 7.70 4.64
CA ARG A 120 -7.58 8.86 3.72
C ARG A 120 -7.78 8.49 2.24
N HIS A 121 -7.43 7.27 1.87
CA HIS A 121 -7.44 6.80 0.48
C HIS A 121 -8.60 5.87 0.15
N THR A 122 -9.43 5.52 1.13
CA THR A 122 -10.50 4.53 0.98
C THR A 122 -11.83 5.05 1.51
N GLN A 123 -12.90 4.27 1.35
CA GLN A 123 -14.22 4.59 1.94
C GLN A 123 -14.34 4.15 3.40
N LEU A 124 -13.30 3.60 4.00
CA LEU A 124 -13.28 3.20 5.40
C LEU A 124 -12.74 4.34 6.27
N ASP A 125 -13.39 4.61 7.39
CA ASP A 125 -12.81 5.47 8.42
C ASP A 125 -11.67 4.76 9.18
N ARG A 126 -10.86 5.52 9.93
CA ARG A 126 -9.76 4.99 10.74
C ARG A 126 -10.19 3.84 11.65
N ARG A 127 -11.37 3.94 12.26
CA ARG A 127 -11.89 2.91 13.20
C ARG A 127 -12.27 1.63 12.45
N ALA A 128 -12.84 1.74 11.26
CA ALA A 128 -13.18 0.59 10.43
C ALA A 128 -11.91 -0.13 9.95
N VAL A 129 -10.86 0.61 9.56
CA VAL A 129 -9.56 0.04 9.21
C VAL A 129 -8.93 -0.68 10.41
N ALA A 130 -8.92 -0.07 11.58
CA ALA A 130 -8.39 -0.69 12.80
C ALA A 130 -9.14 -1.99 13.13
N ARG A 131 -10.48 -2.00 13.05
CA ARG A 131 -11.27 -3.24 13.21
C ARG A 131 -10.95 -4.31 12.17
N ALA A 132 -10.72 -3.93 10.92
CA ALA A 132 -10.32 -4.86 9.86
C ALA A 132 -8.94 -5.50 10.15
N MET A 133 -8.00 -4.70 10.68
CA MET A 133 -6.70 -5.20 11.13
C MET A 133 -6.84 -6.19 12.31
N ASP A 134 -7.66 -5.85 13.32
CA ASP A 134 -7.88 -6.72 14.48
C ASP A 134 -8.52 -8.05 14.11
N ARG A 135 -9.39 -8.06 13.12
CA ARG A 135 -10.08 -9.25 12.62
C ARG A 135 -9.29 -10.01 11.56
N GLU A 136 -8.13 -9.51 11.16
CA GLU A 136 -7.34 -10.04 10.05
C GLU A 136 -8.18 -10.27 8.77
N GLU A 137 -8.99 -9.27 8.46
CA GLU A 137 -9.98 -9.34 7.38
C GLU A 137 -9.32 -9.56 6.02
N ARG A 138 -9.99 -10.34 5.17
CA ARG A 138 -9.55 -10.59 3.79
C ARG A 138 -10.58 -10.06 2.81
N MET A 139 -10.10 -9.41 1.75
CA MET A 139 -10.95 -8.87 0.70
C MET A 139 -10.41 -9.31 -0.66
N HIS A 140 -11.28 -9.87 -1.51
CA HIS A 140 -11.00 -10.04 -2.93
C HIS A 140 -11.15 -8.71 -3.67
N ALA A 141 -10.59 -8.62 -4.86
CA ALA A 141 -10.52 -7.41 -5.68
C ALA A 141 -11.87 -6.65 -5.82
N LEU A 142 -12.99 -7.36 -6.03
CA LEU A 142 -14.31 -6.72 -6.15
C LEU A 142 -14.81 -6.10 -4.85
N VAL A 143 -14.46 -6.66 -3.69
CA VAL A 143 -14.76 -6.05 -2.39
C VAL A 143 -13.86 -4.85 -2.15
N ALA A 144 -12.58 -4.94 -2.51
CA ALA A 144 -11.63 -3.84 -2.45
C ALA A 144 -12.09 -2.66 -3.33
N LEU A 145 -12.62 -2.91 -4.53
CA LEU A 145 -13.22 -1.91 -5.42
C LEU A 145 -14.39 -1.19 -4.72
N ARG A 146 -15.35 -1.93 -4.19
CA ARG A 146 -16.52 -1.34 -3.49
C ARG A 146 -16.16 -0.52 -2.25
N ARG A 147 -15.01 -0.79 -1.62
CA ARG A 147 -14.51 -0.08 -0.45
C ARG A 147 -13.49 1.02 -0.79
N GLY A 148 -13.26 1.28 -2.08
CA GLY A 148 -12.36 2.33 -2.55
C GLY A 148 -10.86 2.04 -2.37
N PHE A 149 -10.46 0.77 -2.23
CA PHE A 149 -9.06 0.37 -2.18
C PHE A 149 -8.40 0.35 -3.56
N VAL A 150 -9.22 0.14 -4.59
CA VAL A 150 -8.83 0.24 -6.00
C VAL A 150 -9.91 0.97 -6.77
N ASP A 151 -9.55 1.48 -7.92
CA ASP A 151 -10.45 2.20 -8.82
C ASP A 151 -10.92 1.30 -9.96
N HIS A 152 -10.10 0.30 -10.34
CA HIS A 152 -10.41 -0.62 -11.42
C HIS A 152 -9.98 -2.06 -11.08
N VAL A 153 -10.80 -3.02 -11.50
CA VAL A 153 -10.47 -4.45 -11.45
C VAL A 153 -10.55 -4.99 -12.87
N GLY A 154 -9.47 -5.58 -13.37
CA GLY A 154 -9.39 -6.08 -14.74
C GLY A 154 -8.61 -7.38 -14.88
N GLY A 155 -8.57 -7.90 -16.11
CA GLY A 155 -7.75 -9.04 -16.51
C GLY A 155 -6.27 -8.66 -16.75
N GLY A 156 -5.48 -9.56 -17.35
CA GLY A 156 -4.03 -9.46 -17.50
C GLY A 156 -3.45 -8.22 -18.18
N ASP A 157 -4.26 -7.47 -18.96
CA ASP A 157 -3.80 -6.28 -19.69
C ASP A 157 -3.40 -5.09 -18.80
N LEU A 158 -3.82 -5.09 -17.52
CA LEU A 158 -3.40 -4.07 -16.53
C LEU A 158 -1.92 -4.18 -16.15
N LEU A 159 -1.23 -5.22 -16.60
CA LEU A 159 0.17 -5.47 -16.26
C LEU A 159 1.14 -5.06 -17.38
N ASP A 160 0.62 -4.87 -18.57
CA ASP A 160 1.37 -4.32 -19.69
C ASP A 160 1.16 -2.81 -19.67
N GLY A 161 2.15 -2.08 -19.14
CA GLY A 161 2.16 -0.62 -19.15
C GLY A 161 1.86 -0.13 -20.55
N GLY A 162 0.78 0.64 -20.71
CA GLY A 162 0.34 1.13 -22.01
C GLY A 162 1.51 1.72 -22.79
N ARG A 163 1.68 1.22 -24.01
CA ARG A 163 2.57 1.80 -25.02
C ARG A 163 1.97 3.09 -25.51
#